data_45200966c539577506e126777825d851
#
_entry.id   45200966c539577506e126777825d851
#
_cell.length_a   1.000
_cell.length_b   1.000
_cell.length_c   1.000
_cell.angle_alpha   90.00
_cell.angle_beta   90.00
_cell.angle_gamma   90.00
#
_symmetry.space_group_name_H-M   'P 1'
#
loop_
_entity.id
_entity.type
_entity.pdbx_description
1 polymer ?
#
loop_
_entity_poly.entity_id
_entity_poly.type
_entity_poly.pdbx_seq_one_letter_code
_entity_poly.pdbx_strand_id
1 'polypeptide(L)'
;RIIGRPSWWVILLYFPIVNLLMLPVIWVETARKFGKNSMTDNFLAWATLGLYGFYINYATDVKYNPEQSVAPKTKFGQFIGSTVYAVVIATIVHAYFMQPYIIPTGSLEKSLLVGDFLLVSKFHYGARAPQTVVSFPMVHDTIPLLRTRSYLKKPQLPYMRIPGLQRIKRNDIVVFSWPADTVRQFFKKEAGVVKPIDKKSNYVKRCVAIPGDTLTIRDGIIQINGAKSNMPDRAKPIFGFKAYNSKGISARRLINAGYDDLTRKFLITNITQPILDALRPHLLMIANPDPNNYQVLTEARGLPLNIVQQYRIQAKELLEKEKSLFLTLKEAEELPNQLLLDSLKRNINSRRTYNDTYFPNNLRYNWNEDQFGPLVMPEKGVTVSLNPKNVALYKKIISDYEFNDLEINGDTIMINGSPADSYTFKQGYYWMMGDNRHRSEDSRFWGFVPEDHIVGKPVFIWMSIDGFMDGFRNWSIRWERVFTTVGGSGKPVSYRWYFVAFIIIWQCAAWYIRRSKEK
;
A
#
# COMPACT_ATOMS: atom_id res chain seq x y z
N ARG A 1 21.33 27.62 -21.96
CA ARG A 1 21.63 28.34 -23.23
C ARG A 1 22.69 27.59 -24.05
N ILE A 2 23.82 27.17 -23.48
CA ILE A 2 24.94 26.51 -24.19
C ILE A 2 24.48 25.27 -24.99
N ILE A 3 23.68 24.41 -24.41
CA ILE A 3 23.24 23.15 -25.06
C ILE A 3 22.09 23.34 -26.06
N GLY A 4 21.51 24.53 -26.17
CA GLY A 4 20.40 24.81 -27.08
C GLY A 4 19.05 24.17 -26.69
N ARG A 5 18.92 23.71 -25.45
CA ARG A 5 17.68 23.14 -24.93
C ARG A 5 16.78 24.25 -24.35
N PRO A 6 15.44 24.02 -24.26
CA PRO A 6 14.53 24.96 -23.64
C PRO A 6 14.92 25.30 -22.21
N SER A 7 14.79 26.57 -21.81
CA SER A 7 15.21 27.04 -20.47
C SER A 7 14.51 26.32 -19.31
N TRP A 8 13.29 25.80 -19.52
CA TRP A 8 12.57 25.06 -18.50
C TRP A 8 13.29 23.75 -18.08
N TRP A 9 14.27 23.23 -18.85
CA TRP A 9 15.07 22.08 -18.46
C TRP A 9 15.81 22.31 -17.13
N VAL A 10 16.13 23.56 -16.81
CA VAL A 10 16.75 23.92 -15.53
C VAL A 10 15.87 23.51 -14.35
N ILE A 11 14.54 23.57 -14.52
CA ILE A 11 13.59 23.17 -13.47
C ILE A 11 13.75 21.70 -13.13
N LEU A 12 14.07 20.83 -14.10
CA LEU A 12 14.26 19.39 -13.88
C LEU A 12 15.41 19.08 -12.92
N LEU A 13 16.40 19.98 -12.79
CA LEU A 13 17.52 19.82 -11.87
C LEU A 13 17.13 20.01 -10.40
N TYR A 14 15.99 20.65 -10.14
CA TYR A 14 15.48 20.82 -8.78
C TYR A 14 14.60 19.65 -8.30
N PHE A 15 14.24 18.74 -9.20
CA PHE A 15 13.48 17.54 -8.82
C PHE A 15 14.43 16.43 -8.32
N PRO A 16 14.30 15.99 -7.07
CA PRO A 16 15.07 14.87 -6.54
C PRO A 16 14.94 13.63 -7.45
N ILE A 17 16.00 12.83 -7.55
CA ILE A 17 16.13 11.67 -8.44
C ILE A 17 16.21 12.05 -9.92
N VAL A 18 15.35 12.97 -10.41
CA VAL A 18 15.40 13.44 -11.82
C VAL A 18 16.70 14.15 -12.11
N ASN A 19 17.22 14.95 -11.18
CA ASN A 19 18.52 15.62 -11.32
C ASN A 19 19.67 14.65 -11.57
N LEU A 20 19.66 13.47 -10.95
CA LEU A 20 20.69 12.44 -11.16
C LEU A 20 20.68 11.88 -12.60
N LEU A 21 19.53 11.94 -13.27
CA LEU A 21 19.40 11.55 -14.69
C LEU A 21 19.75 12.69 -15.62
N MET A 22 19.37 13.92 -15.25
CA MET A 22 19.52 15.09 -16.10
C MET A 22 20.95 15.65 -16.12
N LEU A 23 21.70 15.59 -15.00
CA LEU A 23 23.08 16.06 -14.95
C LEU A 23 23.97 15.36 -15.98
N PRO A 24 24.02 14.01 -16.07
CA PRO A 24 24.77 13.33 -17.13
C PRO A 24 24.36 13.73 -18.55
N VAL A 25 23.07 13.93 -18.79
CA VAL A 25 22.59 14.39 -20.11
C VAL A 25 23.18 15.77 -20.44
N ILE A 26 23.13 16.70 -19.49
CA ILE A 26 23.69 18.05 -19.67
C ILE A 26 25.19 17.99 -19.92
N TRP A 27 25.95 17.20 -19.18
CA TRP A 27 27.39 17.06 -19.37
C TRP A 27 27.75 16.51 -20.74
N VAL A 28 27.09 15.45 -21.17
CA VAL A 28 27.28 14.84 -22.50
C VAL A 28 26.88 15.81 -23.62
N GLU A 29 25.72 16.47 -23.51
CA GLU A 29 25.27 17.42 -24.52
C GLU A 29 26.17 18.68 -24.57
N THR A 30 26.72 19.12 -23.44
CA THR A 30 27.72 20.19 -23.40
C THR A 30 28.99 19.77 -24.14
N ALA A 31 29.56 18.62 -23.86
CA ALA A 31 30.73 18.11 -24.56
C ALA A 31 30.52 18.05 -26.10
N ARG A 32 29.33 17.63 -26.54
CA ARG A 32 28.96 17.58 -27.95
C ARG A 32 28.95 18.94 -28.61
N LYS A 33 28.52 20.03 -27.92
CA LYS A 33 28.55 21.39 -28.41
C LYS A 33 29.98 21.92 -28.67
N PHE A 34 30.98 21.31 -28.01
CA PHE A 34 32.39 21.58 -28.23
C PHE A 34 33.06 20.57 -29.19
N GLY A 35 32.27 19.86 -30.00
CA GLY A 35 32.76 18.93 -31.01
C GLY A 35 33.21 17.56 -30.48
N LYS A 36 33.14 17.29 -29.15
CA LYS A 36 33.50 16.04 -28.50
C LYS A 36 32.32 15.05 -28.58
N ASN A 37 32.25 14.29 -29.69
CA ASN A 37 31.09 13.48 -30.06
C ASN A 37 31.38 11.95 -30.05
N SER A 38 32.62 11.52 -29.78
CA SER A 38 32.96 10.10 -29.76
C SER A 38 32.27 9.34 -28.62
N MET A 39 32.21 8.01 -28.72
CA MET A 39 31.71 7.20 -27.61
C MET A 39 32.57 7.39 -26.35
N THR A 40 33.88 7.55 -26.52
CA THR A 40 34.81 7.81 -25.42
C THR A 40 34.52 9.16 -24.76
N ASP A 41 34.31 10.23 -25.53
CA ASP A 41 33.95 11.55 -24.99
C ASP A 41 32.65 11.51 -24.19
N ASN A 42 31.62 10.85 -24.73
CA ASN A 42 30.34 10.70 -24.05
C ASN A 42 30.48 9.90 -22.75
N PHE A 43 31.27 8.81 -22.76
CA PHE A 43 31.56 8.00 -21.59
C PHE A 43 32.35 8.81 -20.55
N LEU A 44 33.39 9.53 -20.95
CA LEU A 44 34.18 10.37 -20.03
C LEU A 44 33.32 11.49 -19.43
N ALA A 45 32.48 12.16 -20.21
CA ALA A 45 31.57 13.19 -19.70
C ALA A 45 30.63 12.65 -18.62
N TRP A 46 30.15 11.41 -18.78
CA TRP A 46 29.31 10.72 -17.79
C TRP A 46 30.12 10.19 -16.60
N ALA A 47 31.18 9.41 -16.85
CA ALA A 47 31.92 8.68 -15.82
C ALA A 47 32.70 9.60 -14.88
N THR A 48 33.15 10.76 -15.35
CA THR A 48 33.87 11.75 -14.54
C THR A 48 32.92 12.72 -13.82
N LEU A 49 31.63 12.50 -13.83
CA LEU A 49 30.61 13.37 -13.20
C LEU A 49 30.73 14.84 -13.65
N GLY A 50 31.04 15.06 -14.94
CA GLY A 50 31.19 16.38 -15.55
C GLY A 50 32.58 17.00 -15.46
N LEU A 51 33.52 16.40 -14.70
CA LEU A 51 34.91 16.92 -14.62
C LEU A 51 35.63 16.93 -15.99
N TYR A 52 35.20 16.06 -16.91
CA TYR A 52 35.66 16.09 -18.30
C TYR A 52 35.45 17.46 -18.97
N GLY A 53 34.44 18.24 -18.52
CA GLY A 53 34.25 19.62 -18.98
C GLY A 53 35.40 20.55 -18.66
N PHE A 54 36.11 20.38 -17.55
CA PHE A 54 37.31 21.14 -17.23
C PHE A 54 38.47 20.77 -18.18
N TYR A 55 38.65 19.46 -18.45
CA TYR A 55 39.65 19.03 -19.44
C TYR A 55 39.35 19.64 -20.84
N ILE A 56 38.12 19.62 -21.28
CA ILE A 56 37.69 20.23 -22.55
C ILE A 56 38.05 21.72 -22.56
N ASN A 57 37.78 22.44 -21.46
CA ASN A 57 37.95 23.89 -21.38
C ASN A 57 39.42 24.34 -21.29
N TYR A 58 40.27 23.58 -20.57
CA TYR A 58 41.63 24.02 -20.26
C TYR A 58 42.75 23.29 -21.02
N ALA A 59 42.48 22.08 -21.51
CA ALA A 59 43.52 21.22 -22.09
C ALA A 59 43.28 20.89 -23.57
N THR A 60 42.22 21.44 -24.19
CA THR A 60 41.94 21.17 -25.61
C THR A 60 41.60 22.46 -26.37
N ASP A 61 42.08 22.57 -27.64
CA ASP A 61 41.75 23.64 -28.57
C ASP A 61 40.42 23.37 -29.28
N VAL A 62 39.31 23.45 -28.55
CA VAL A 62 37.98 23.26 -29.09
C VAL A 62 37.21 24.58 -29.14
N LYS A 63 36.40 24.77 -30.19
CA LYS A 63 35.53 25.94 -30.32
C LYS A 63 34.08 25.54 -30.10
N TYR A 64 33.35 26.40 -29.39
CA TYR A 64 31.91 26.25 -29.22
C TYR A 64 31.22 26.42 -30.58
N ASN A 65 30.36 25.44 -30.93
CA ASN A 65 29.55 25.52 -32.14
C ASN A 65 28.05 25.47 -31.76
N PRO A 66 27.33 26.60 -31.82
CA PRO A 66 25.92 26.66 -31.47
C PRO A 66 25.02 25.81 -32.40
N GLU A 67 25.43 25.59 -33.65
CA GLU A 67 24.68 24.80 -34.62
C GLU A 67 24.94 23.30 -34.53
N GLN A 68 25.96 22.89 -33.77
CA GLN A 68 26.29 21.50 -33.58
C GLN A 68 25.12 20.71 -32.96
N SER A 69 24.65 19.70 -33.67
CA SER A 69 23.58 18.84 -33.18
C SER A 69 24.05 18.08 -31.93
N VAL A 70 23.22 18.10 -30.87
CA VAL A 70 23.41 17.30 -29.66
C VAL A 70 22.76 15.92 -29.74
N ALA A 71 22.05 15.65 -30.85
CA ALA A 71 21.40 14.33 -31.07
C ALA A 71 22.43 13.22 -31.19
N PRO A 72 22.17 12.05 -30.61
CA PRO A 72 23.03 10.88 -30.76
C PRO A 72 23.10 10.42 -32.23
N LYS A 73 24.31 10.18 -32.74
CA LYS A 73 24.54 9.74 -34.13
C LYS A 73 24.30 8.24 -34.33
N THR A 74 24.43 7.43 -33.29
CA THR A 74 24.29 5.97 -33.37
C THR A 74 22.89 5.51 -32.95
N LYS A 75 22.39 4.40 -33.50
CA LYS A 75 21.13 3.77 -33.11
C LYS A 75 21.10 3.45 -31.61
N PHE A 76 22.22 2.95 -31.06
CA PHE A 76 22.36 2.68 -29.62
C PHE A 76 22.24 3.95 -28.80
N GLY A 77 22.90 5.05 -29.20
CA GLY A 77 22.77 6.34 -28.53
C GLY A 77 21.36 6.91 -28.58
N GLN A 78 20.64 6.72 -29.69
CA GLN A 78 19.23 7.12 -29.83
C GLN A 78 18.34 6.32 -28.88
N PHE A 79 18.55 4.99 -28.79
CA PHE A 79 17.85 4.13 -27.84
C PHE A 79 18.08 4.57 -26.40
N ILE A 80 19.32 4.81 -25.99
CA ILE A 80 19.64 5.30 -24.63
C ILE A 80 18.98 6.65 -24.38
N GLY A 81 19.05 7.59 -25.32
CA GLY A 81 18.42 8.92 -25.18
C GLY A 81 16.90 8.83 -24.99
N SER A 82 16.22 8.00 -25.79
CA SER A 82 14.79 7.75 -25.69
C SER A 82 14.42 7.08 -24.35
N THR A 83 15.23 6.13 -23.91
CA THR A 83 15.04 5.45 -22.61
C THR A 83 15.19 6.42 -21.45
N VAL A 84 16.23 7.26 -21.43
CA VAL A 84 16.44 8.26 -20.38
C VAL A 84 15.26 9.25 -20.35
N TYR A 85 14.82 9.73 -21.52
CA TYR A 85 13.65 10.59 -21.60
C TYR A 85 12.41 9.96 -21.01
N ALA A 86 12.11 8.70 -21.39
CA ALA A 86 10.96 7.96 -20.87
C ALA A 86 11.06 7.76 -19.36
N VAL A 87 12.24 7.42 -18.81
CA VAL A 87 12.46 7.25 -17.37
C VAL A 87 12.31 8.57 -16.62
N VAL A 88 12.78 9.68 -17.16
CA VAL A 88 12.59 11.02 -16.56
C VAL A 88 11.11 11.35 -16.42
N ILE A 89 10.35 11.23 -17.52
CA ILE A 89 8.90 11.50 -17.52
C ILE A 89 8.18 10.54 -16.54
N ALA A 90 8.47 9.25 -16.62
CA ALA A 90 7.87 8.26 -15.75
C ALA A 90 8.18 8.53 -14.27
N THR A 91 9.41 8.96 -13.94
CA THR A 91 9.81 9.32 -12.57
C THR A 91 9.03 10.52 -12.05
N ILE A 92 8.85 11.55 -12.88
CA ILE A 92 8.06 12.74 -12.52
C ILE A 92 6.60 12.36 -12.28
N VAL A 93 6.00 11.63 -13.23
CA VAL A 93 4.60 11.18 -13.10
C VAL A 93 4.43 10.32 -11.84
N HIS A 94 5.31 9.35 -11.64
CA HIS A 94 5.27 8.44 -10.51
C HIS A 94 5.51 9.13 -9.16
N ALA A 95 6.41 10.10 -9.09
CA ALA A 95 6.73 10.80 -7.85
C ALA A 95 5.69 11.84 -7.45
N TYR A 96 5.09 12.57 -8.40
CA TYR A 96 4.30 13.77 -8.11
C TYR A 96 2.84 13.70 -8.53
N PHE A 97 2.48 12.84 -9.48
CA PHE A 97 1.12 12.81 -10.02
C PHE A 97 0.37 11.53 -9.66
N MET A 98 0.76 10.42 -10.26
CA MET A 98 0.03 9.15 -10.17
C MET A 98 0.98 7.97 -10.00
N GLN A 99 0.68 7.11 -9.05
CA GLN A 99 1.45 5.89 -8.80
C GLN A 99 0.54 4.68 -8.82
N PRO A 100 0.87 3.63 -9.60
CA PRO A 100 0.14 2.37 -9.54
C PRO A 100 0.53 1.57 -8.29
N TYR A 101 -0.46 0.92 -7.68
CA TYR A 101 -0.32 -0.02 -6.56
C TYR A 101 -1.17 -1.25 -6.79
N ILE A 102 -0.79 -2.35 -6.19
CA ILE A 102 -1.55 -3.61 -6.17
C ILE A 102 -2.00 -3.86 -4.75
N ILE A 103 -3.21 -4.36 -4.57
CA ILE A 103 -3.74 -4.81 -3.28
C ILE A 103 -3.32 -6.27 -3.05
N PRO A 104 -2.41 -6.55 -2.11
CA PRO A 104 -1.92 -7.90 -1.87
C PRO A 104 -2.66 -8.62 -0.74
N THR A 105 -3.46 -7.93 0.07
CA THR A 105 -4.08 -8.47 1.29
C THR A 105 -5.54 -8.08 1.42
N GLY A 106 -6.35 -8.92 2.09
CA GLY A 106 -7.79 -8.74 2.28
C GLY A 106 -8.19 -7.76 3.40
N SER A 107 -7.32 -6.86 3.86
CA SER A 107 -7.65 -5.94 4.97
C SER A 107 -8.73 -4.91 4.63
N LEU A 108 -9.00 -4.68 3.35
CA LEU A 108 -10.12 -3.87 2.83
C LEU A 108 -11.10 -4.73 2.02
N GLU A 109 -11.16 -6.03 2.28
CA GLU A 109 -12.00 -6.99 1.55
C GLU A 109 -13.44 -6.48 1.40
N LYS A 110 -14.08 -6.85 0.29
CA LYS A 110 -15.39 -6.33 -0.19
C LYS A 110 -15.40 -4.85 -0.59
N SER A 111 -14.52 -4.00 -0.05
CA SER A 111 -14.32 -2.62 -0.53
C SER A 111 -13.27 -2.57 -1.64
N LEU A 112 -12.08 -3.12 -1.37
CA LEU A 112 -11.00 -3.37 -2.32
C LEU A 112 -10.58 -4.82 -2.21
N LEU A 113 -10.46 -5.50 -3.35
CA LEU A 113 -10.15 -6.93 -3.41
C LEU A 113 -8.66 -7.18 -3.63
N VAL A 114 -8.18 -8.31 -3.14
CA VAL A 114 -6.84 -8.80 -3.51
C VAL A 114 -6.76 -8.95 -5.03
N GLY A 115 -5.68 -8.40 -5.63
CA GLY A 115 -5.52 -8.34 -7.08
C GLY A 115 -6.17 -7.12 -7.77
N ASP A 116 -6.71 -6.15 -7.00
CA ASP A 116 -7.05 -4.83 -7.54
C ASP A 116 -5.78 -4.00 -7.78
N PHE A 117 -5.64 -3.47 -8.99
CA PHE A 117 -4.58 -2.54 -9.38
C PHE A 117 -5.10 -1.11 -9.31
N LEU A 118 -4.59 -0.36 -8.37
CA LEU A 118 -5.03 0.99 -8.08
C LEU A 118 -4.17 2.03 -8.77
N LEU A 119 -4.77 3.11 -9.23
CA LEU A 119 -4.09 4.37 -9.50
C LEU A 119 -4.26 5.29 -8.30
N VAL A 120 -3.14 5.65 -7.71
CA VAL A 120 -3.08 6.52 -6.52
C VAL A 120 -2.65 7.92 -6.93
N SER A 121 -3.54 8.86 -6.74
CA SER A 121 -3.28 10.27 -6.99
C SER A 121 -2.54 10.89 -5.81
N LYS A 122 -1.42 11.52 -6.09
CA LYS A 122 -0.62 12.25 -5.11
C LYS A 122 -1.03 13.71 -4.99
N PHE A 123 -1.51 14.31 -6.06
CA PHE A 123 -1.91 15.71 -6.08
C PHE A 123 -3.19 16.02 -5.30
N HIS A 124 -4.05 15.01 -5.03
CA HIS A 124 -5.24 15.23 -4.20
C HIS A 124 -4.88 15.73 -2.80
N TYR A 125 -3.97 15.04 -2.11
CA TYR A 125 -3.52 15.43 -0.77
C TYR A 125 -2.22 16.25 -0.78
N GLY A 126 -1.71 16.56 -1.98
CA GLY A 126 -0.41 17.18 -2.17
C GLY A 126 0.72 16.15 -2.26
N ALA A 127 1.49 16.22 -3.32
CA ALA A 127 2.61 15.31 -3.53
C ALA A 127 3.73 15.57 -2.51
N ARG A 128 4.14 14.53 -1.80
CA ARG A 128 5.33 14.56 -0.96
C ARG A 128 6.57 14.49 -1.84
N ALA A 129 7.44 15.48 -1.77
CA ALA A 129 8.72 15.45 -2.46
C ALA A 129 9.57 14.27 -1.93
N PRO A 130 10.26 13.51 -2.79
CA PRO A 130 11.17 12.46 -2.35
C PRO A 130 12.25 13.03 -1.43
N GLN A 131 12.36 12.47 -0.22
CA GLN A 131 13.38 12.87 0.75
C GLN A 131 14.73 12.20 0.48
N THR A 132 14.69 10.97 -0.05
CA THR A 132 15.88 10.18 -0.39
C THR A 132 16.38 10.59 -1.77
N VAL A 133 17.42 11.43 -1.79
CA VAL A 133 17.95 12.05 -3.02
C VAL A 133 18.59 11.03 -3.94
N VAL A 134 19.45 10.16 -3.38
CA VAL A 134 20.17 9.15 -4.15
C VAL A 134 19.39 7.85 -4.12
N SER A 135 18.60 7.63 -5.16
CA SER A 135 17.74 6.45 -5.29
C SER A 135 17.64 6.00 -6.73
N PHE A 136 17.55 4.69 -6.96
CA PHE A 136 17.28 4.17 -8.29
C PHE A 136 15.86 4.57 -8.73
N PRO A 137 15.71 5.17 -9.93
CA PRO A 137 14.41 5.64 -10.42
C PRO A 137 13.36 4.53 -10.44
N MET A 138 12.12 4.84 -9.99
CA MET A 138 10.97 3.95 -9.98
C MET A 138 11.10 2.65 -9.15
N VAL A 139 12.23 2.45 -8.45
CA VAL A 139 12.44 1.32 -7.53
C VAL A 139 12.27 1.79 -6.09
N HIS A 140 11.35 1.14 -5.36
CA HIS A 140 10.99 1.59 -4.01
C HIS A 140 12.07 1.29 -2.98
N ASP A 141 12.38 0.03 -2.71
CA ASP A 141 13.29 -0.39 -1.64
C ASP A 141 14.44 -1.27 -2.15
N THR A 142 14.14 -2.34 -2.85
CA THR A 142 15.11 -3.37 -3.26
C THR A 142 15.16 -3.49 -4.77
N ILE A 143 16.36 -3.48 -5.36
CA ILE A 143 16.56 -3.68 -6.80
C ILE A 143 16.20 -5.13 -7.15
N PRO A 144 15.25 -5.36 -8.09
CA PRO A 144 14.95 -6.69 -8.58
C PRO A 144 16.22 -7.38 -9.10
N LEU A 145 16.32 -8.70 -9.00
CA LEU A 145 17.47 -9.53 -9.37
C LEU A 145 18.69 -9.37 -8.46
N LEU A 146 19.17 -8.16 -8.21
CA LEU A 146 20.37 -7.92 -7.37
C LEU A 146 20.07 -8.08 -5.87
N ARG A 147 18.81 -7.98 -5.45
CA ARG A 147 18.37 -8.05 -4.05
C ARG A 147 19.10 -7.09 -3.11
N THR A 148 19.71 -6.03 -3.67
CA THR A 148 20.38 -4.96 -2.95
C THR A 148 19.47 -3.77 -2.76
N ARG A 149 19.81 -2.90 -1.79
CA ARG A 149 19.04 -1.67 -1.54
C ARG A 149 19.12 -0.73 -2.74
N SER A 150 17.98 -0.14 -3.13
CA SER A 150 17.87 0.77 -4.28
C SER A 150 18.26 2.22 -3.98
N TYR A 151 18.67 2.53 -2.74
CA TYR A 151 18.93 3.90 -2.31
C TYR A 151 20.04 3.99 -1.27
N LEU A 152 20.62 5.19 -1.14
CA LEU A 152 21.51 5.57 -0.04
C LEU A 152 20.68 6.24 1.06
N LYS A 153 20.98 5.92 2.34
CA LYS A 153 20.28 6.52 3.49
C LYS A 153 20.55 8.02 3.64
N LYS A 154 21.68 8.51 3.17
CA LYS A 154 22.10 9.92 3.21
C LYS A 154 22.66 10.32 1.85
N PRO A 155 22.55 11.60 1.43
CA PRO A 155 21.84 12.68 2.09
C PRO A 155 20.31 12.53 1.99
N GLN A 156 19.58 13.18 2.91
CA GLN A 156 18.13 13.30 2.87
C GLN A 156 17.71 14.75 2.87
N LEU A 157 16.68 15.06 2.09
CA LEU A 157 16.03 16.37 2.11
C LEU A 157 15.05 16.48 3.28
N PRO A 158 14.81 17.69 3.80
CA PRO A 158 13.74 17.91 4.75
C PRO A 158 12.38 17.56 4.13
N TYR A 159 11.42 17.25 5.00
CA TYR A 159 10.05 17.01 4.56
C TYR A 159 9.48 18.23 3.84
N MET A 160 8.96 18.03 2.64
CA MET A 160 8.28 19.03 1.85
C MET A 160 7.10 18.39 1.11
N ARG A 161 5.95 19.06 1.16
CA ARG A 161 4.73 18.66 0.46
C ARG A 161 4.21 19.80 -0.39
N ILE A 162 3.93 19.53 -1.64
CA ILE A 162 3.26 20.48 -2.55
C ILE A 162 1.80 20.61 -2.06
N PRO A 163 1.21 21.82 -2.07
CA PRO A 163 -0.19 21.99 -1.69
C PRO A 163 -1.13 21.05 -2.44
N GLY A 164 -2.03 20.40 -1.72
CA GLY A 164 -3.01 19.47 -2.30
C GLY A 164 -4.29 20.17 -2.73
N LEU A 165 -5.06 19.51 -3.61
CA LEU A 165 -6.37 20.00 -4.04
C LEU A 165 -7.45 19.84 -2.96
N GLN A 166 -7.26 18.91 -2.02
CA GLN A 166 -8.21 18.65 -0.93
C GLN A 166 -7.50 18.15 0.33
N ARG A 167 -8.16 18.31 1.47
CA ARG A 167 -7.74 17.68 2.73
C ARG A 167 -8.29 16.26 2.81
N ILE A 168 -7.63 15.42 3.61
CA ILE A 168 -8.13 14.08 3.95
C ILE A 168 -9.43 14.24 4.74
N LYS A 169 -10.45 13.48 4.35
CA LYS A 169 -11.76 13.44 5.02
C LYS A 169 -11.96 12.10 5.71
N ARG A 170 -12.86 12.08 6.69
CA ARG A 170 -13.33 10.82 7.29
C ARG A 170 -13.88 9.91 6.20
N ASN A 171 -13.59 8.63 6.32
CA ASN A 171 -13.93 7.56 5.39
C ASN A 171 -13.20 7.57 4.03
N ASP A 172 -12.30 8.51 3.76
CA ASP A 172 -11.40 8.39 2.61
C ASP A 172 -10.53 7.13 2.72
N ILE A 173 -10.34 6.42 1.61
CA ILE A 173 -9.28 5.40 1.52
C ILE A 173 -7.98 6.13 1.23
N VAL A 174 -6.94 5.83 2.00
CA VAL A 174 -5.66 6.55 1.97
C VAL A 174 -4.51 5.57 1.85
N VAL A 175 -3.56 5.89 0.95
CA VAL A 175 -2.25 5.23 0.89
C VAL A 175 -1.27 6.03 1.73
N PHE A 176 -0.54 5.35 2.60
CA PHE A 176 0.45 5.96 3.48
C PHE A 176 1.63 5.02 3.72
N SER A 177 2.78 5.60 4.05
CA SER A 177 3.97 4.85 4.47
C SER A 177 3.72 4.29 5.87
N TRP A 178 3.91 2.98 6.06
CA TRP A 178 3.62 2.30 7.33
C TRP A 178 4.50 2.83 8.47
N PRO A 179 3.95 3.46 9.51
CA PRO A 179 4.75 4.10 10.56
C PRO A 179 5.65 3.12 11.33
N ALA A 180 5.18 1.90 11.55
CA ALA A 180 5.87 0.87 12.29
C ALA A 180 6.80 -0.02 11.42
N ASP A 181 7.12 0.39 10.17
CA ASP A 181 8.00 -0.38 9.29
C ASP A 181 9.45 -0.39 9.79
N THR A 182 9.81 -1.51 10.41
CA THR A 182 11.15 -1.79 10.93
C THR A 182 11.77 -3.05 10.32
N VAL A 183 11.25 -3.55 9.19
CA VAL A 183 11.71 -4.77 8.54
C VAL A 183 12.16 -4.51 7.10
N ARG A 184 13.14 -5.25 6.60
CA ARG A 184 13.61 -5.14 5.21
C ARG A 184 12.61 -5.72 4.22
N GLN A 185 12.02 -6.85 4.59
CA GLN A 185 11.05 -7.55 3.76
C GLN A 185 9.76 -7.76 4.53
N PHE A 186 8.64 -7.61 3.83
CA PHE A 186 7.31 -7.89 4.37
C PHE A 186 7.27 -9.31 4.95
N PHE A 187 6.60 -9.49 6.10
CA PHE A 187 6.43 -10.74 6.83
C PHE A 187 7.71 -11.41 7.38
N LYS A 188 8.87 -10.76 7.33
CA LYS A 188 10.07 -11.24 8.02
C LYS A 188 10.31 -10.46 9.30
N LYS A 189 10.39 -11.15 10.44
CA LYS A 189 10.83 -10.55 11.71
C LYS A 189 12.35 -10.36 11.64
N GLU A 190 12.78 -9.10 11.69
CA GLU A 190 14.20 -8.72 11.75
C GLU A 190 14.41 -7.72 12.90
N ALA A 191 15.63 -7.63 13.42
CA ALA A 191 16.00 -6.54 14.32
C ALA A 191 15.79 -5.19 13.64
N GLY A 192 15.27 -4.20 14.35
CA GLY A 192 14.75 -2.94 13.84
C GLY A 192 15.61 -2.26 12.77
N VAL A 193 15.11 -2.20 11.57
CA VAL A 193 15.74 -1.52 10.43
C VAL A 193 15.14 -0.13 10.28
N VAL A 194 15.93 0.91 10.51
CA VAL A 194 15.48 2.29 10.27
C VAL A 194 15.48 2.57 8.77
N LYS A 195 14.31 2.87 8.22
CA LYS A 195 14.09 3.30 6.84
C LYS A 195 13.70 4.78 6.78
N PRO A 196 14.13 5.52 5.74
CA PRO A 196 13.53 6.82 5.40
C PRO A 196 12.02 6.70 5.19
N ILE A 197 11.26 7.75 5.51
CA ILE A 197 9.79 7.72 5.43
C ILE A 197 9.30 7.37 4.00
N ASP A 198 9.98 7.91 2.98
CA ASP A 198 9.65 7.67 1.56
C ASP A 198 10.09 6.29 1.04
N LYS A 199 10.77 5.48 1.88
CA LYS A 199 11.20 4.10 1.60
C LYS A 199 10.53 3.06 2.49
N LYS A 200 9.67 3.48 3.41
CA LYS A 200 8.82 2.58 4.19
C LYS A 200 7.77 1.93 3.30
N SER A 201 7.38 0.71 3.65
CA SER A 201 6.30 -0.03 2.98
C SER A 201 5.00 0.77 2.99
N ASN A 202 4.26 0.71 1.89
CA ASN A 202 3.01 1.46 1.78
C ASN A 202 1.82 0.57 2.15
N TYR A 203 0.95 1.10 3.02
CA TYR A 203 -0.33 0.51 3.39
C TYR A 203 -1.49 1.30 2.80
N VAL A 204 -2.60 0.61 2.61
CA VAL A 204 -3.87 1.19 2.18
C VAL A 204 -4.91 0.88 3.25
N LYS A 205 -5.51 1.91 3.86
CA LYS A 205 -6.54 1.79 4.89
C LYS A 205 -7.58 2.89 4.73
N ARG A 206 -8.67 2.76 5.46
CA ARG A 206 -9.69 3.82 5.58
C ARG A 206 -9.33 4.77 6.71
N CYS A 207 -9.33 6.07 6.43
CA CYS A 207 -9.20 7.12 7.43
C CYS A 207 -10.51 7.24 8.21
N VAL A 208 -10.57 6.72 9.42
CA VAL A 208 -11.79 6.75 10.25
C VAL A 208 -11.85 7.96 11.16
N ALA A 209 -10.71 8.53 11.56
CA ALA A 209 -10.65 9.75 12.33
C ALA A 209 -9.53 10.67 11.80
N ILE A 210 -9.79 11.97 11.80
CA ILE A 210 -8.89 13.04 11.36
C ILE A 210 -8.42 13.88 12.56
N PRO A 211 -7.39 14.75 12.42
CA PRO A 211 -6.94 15.62 13.51
C PRO A 211 -8.10 16.38 14.18
N GLY A 212 -8.11 16.43 15.50
CA GLY A 212 -9.15 17.04 16.34
C GLY A 212 -10.32 16.11 16.68
N ASP A 213 -10.46 14.94 16.06
CA ASP A 213 -11.52 13.98 16.37
C ASP A 213 -11.27 13.23 17.68
N THR A 214 -12.37 12.88 18.35
CA THR A 214 -12.37 11.90 19.44
C THR A 214 -12.93 10.57 18.94
N LEU A 215 -12.06 9.55 18.83
CA LEU A 215 -12.41 8.21 18.40
C LEU A 215 -12.82 7.34 19.58
N THR A 216 -13.91 6.61 19.43
CA THR A 216 -14.30 5.52 20.33
C THR A 216 -14.78 4.33 19.50
N ILE A 217 -14.44 3.10 19.89
CA ILE A 217 -15.00 1.89 19.31
C ILE A 217 -15.79 1.18 20.43
N ARG A 218 -17.05 0.89 20.15
CA ARG A 218 -17.94 0.13 21.05
C ARG A 218 -18.55 -1.02 20.29
N ASP A 219 -18.31 -2.23 20.81
CA ASP A 219 -18.73 -3.47 20.15
C ASP A 219 -18.32 -3.51 18.66
N GLY A 220 -17.09 -3.08 18.34
CA GLY A 220 -16.54 -2.98 16.98
C GLY A 220 -17.11 -1.85 16.12
N ILE A 221 -18.07 -1.06 16.62
CA ILE A 221 -18.67 0.06 15.89
C ILE A 221 -17.94 1.35 16.23
N ILE A 222 -17.51 2.06 15.17
CA ILE A 222 -16.79 3.33 15.31
C ILE A 222 -17.77 4.46 15.66
N GLN A 223 -17.38 5.25 16.64
CA GLN A 223 -18.01 6.50 17.03
C GLN A 223 -16.97 7.61 16.94
N ILE A 224 -17.36 8.73 16.36
CA ILE A 224 -16.55 9.94 16.25
C ILE A 224 -17.29 11.08 16.96
N ASN A 225 -16.62 11.73 17.90
CA ASN A 225 -17.19 12.81 18.69
C ASN A 225 -18.51 12.42 19.37
N GLY A 226 -18.60 11.16 19.85
CA GLY A 226 -19.78 10.60 20.50
C GLY A 226 -20.88 10.08 19.58
N ALA A 227 -20.82 10.33 18.27
CA ALA A 227 -21.82 9.88 17.29
C ALA A 227 -21.31 8.68 16.46
N LYS A 228 -22.21 7.74 16.11
CA LYS A 228 -21.90 6.63 15.22
C LYS A 228 -21.41 7.17 13.87
N SER A 229 -20.28 6.67 13.38
CA SER A 229 -19.72 7.07 12.09
C SER A 229 -20.60 6.57 10.94
N ASN A 230 -21.03 7.50 10.08
CA ASN A 230 -21.74 7.18 8.84
C ASN A 230 -20.74 6.78 7.77
N MET A 231 -20.81 5.52 7.33
CA MET A 231 -19.94 4.98 6.29
C MET A 231 -20.57 5.19 4.91
N PRO A 232 -19.80 5.50 3.85
CA PRO A 232 -20.32 5.56 2.50
C PRO A 232 -20.77 4.16 2.02
N ASP A 233 -21.70 4.09 1.06
CA ASP A 233 -22.29 2.84 0.56
C ASP A 233 -21.26 1.80 0.08
N ARG A 234 -20.14 2.28 -0.45
CA ARG A 234 -19.05 1.42 -0.92
C ARG A 234 -18.09 0.94 0.18
N ALA A 235 -18.22 1.46 1.39
CA ALA A 235 -17.52 0.90 2.54
C ALA A 235 -18.27 -0.36 2.99
N LYS A 236 -17.54 -1.47 3.10
CA LYS A 236 -18.09 -2.78 3.47
C LYS A 236 -17.40 -3.30 4.72
N PRO A 237 -17.66 -2.70 5.91
CA PRO A 237 -17.04 -3.20 7.14
C PRO A 237 -17.48 -4.63 7.40
N ILE A 238 -16.49 -5.51 7.61
CA ILE A 238 -16.65 -6.94 7.83
C ILE A 238 -16.32 -7.23 9.29
N PHE A 239 -17.17 -8.05 9.92
CA PHE A 239 -17.04 -8.48 11.31
C PHE A 239 -17.04 -9.98 11.41
N GLY A 240 -16.43 -10.53 12.46
CA GLY A 240 -16.49 -11.94 12.77
C GLY A 240 -17.84 -12.33 13.39
N PHE A 241 -18.39 -13.45 12.95
CA PHE A 241 -19.62 -14.04 13.45
C PHE A 241 -19.40 -15.53 13.75
N LYS A 242 -20.11 -16.04 14.73
CA LYS A 242 -20.26 -17.49 14.99
C LYS A 242 -21.66 -17.90 14.54
N ALA A 243 -21.71 -18.73 13.50
CA ALA A 243 -22.92 -19.35 13.01
C ALA A 243 -23.10 -20.71 13.70
N TYR A 244 -24.34 -21.05 14.08
CA TYR A 244 -24.67 -22.33 14.67
C TYR A 244 -25.89 -22.95 13.95
N ASN A 245 -25.81 -24.27 13.72
CA ASN A 245 -26.94 -25.05 13.23
C ASN A 245 -26.83 -26.50 13.82
N SER A 246 -27.88 -26.95 14.50
CA SER A 246 -27.95 -28.26 15.15
C SER A 246 -27.77 -29.43 14.17
N LYS A 247 -28.21 -29.27 12.92
CA LYS A 247 -28.07 -30.26 11.83
C LYS A 247 -26.73 -30.17 11.08
N GLY A 248 -25.89 -29.18 11.43
CA GLY A 248 -24.62 -28.88 10.79
C GLY A 248 -24.74 -27.92 9.60
N ILE A 249 -23.68 -27.14 9.39
CA ILE A 249 -23.55 -26.10 8.37
C ILE A 249 -22.80 -26.67 7.16
N SER A 250 -23.46 -26.68 6.01
CA SER A 250 -22.84 -27.08 4.74
C SER A 250 -22.01 -25.94 4.16
N ALA A 251 -20.69 -26.13 4.05
CA ALA A 251 -19.80 -25.15 3.40
C ALA A 251 -20.19 -24.93 1.94
N ARG A 252 -20.64 -25.98 1.23
CA ARG A 252 -21.10 -25.86 -0.16
C ARG A 252 -22.30 -24.92 -0.31
N ARG A 253 -23.25 -24.94 0.65
CA ARG A 253 -24.39 -24.01 0.63
C ARG A 253 -23.94 -22.58 0.86
N LEU A 254 -22.97 -22.34 1.76
CA LEU A 254 -22.38 -21.04 2.00
C LEU A 254 -21.71 -20.51 0.73
N ILE A 255 -20.88 -21.32 0.07
CA ILE A 255 -20.18 -20.95 -1.16
C ILE A 255 -21.18 -20.62 -2.28
N ASN A 256 -22.21 -21.43 -2.46
CA ASN A 256 -23.25 -21.18 -3.46
C ASN A 256 -24.06 -19.90 -3.17
N ALA A 257 -24.13 -19.47 -1.90
CA ALA A 257 -24.73 -18.21 -1.50
C ALA A 257 -23.76 -17.02 -1.60
N GLY A 258 -22.52 -17.23 -2.10
CA GLY A 258 -21.52 -16.18 -2.29
C GLY A 258 -20.62 -15.92 -1.08
N TYR A 259 -20.62 -16.81 -0.09
CA TYR A 259 -19.77 -16.72 1.11
C TYR A 259 -18.65 -17.76 1.01
N ASP A 260 -17.56 -17.41 0.37
CA ASP A 260 -16.41 -18.26 0.09
C ASP A 260 -15.20 -18.03 1.04
N ASP A 261 -15.27 -17.03 1.91
CA ASP A 261 -14.27 -16.81 2.96
C ASP A 261 -14.52 -17.70 4.17
N LEU A 262 -14.28 -19.01 3.99
CA LEU A 262 -14.47 -20.02 5.02
C LEU A 262 -13.50 -21.19 4.84
N THR A 263 -13.31 -21.94 5.91
CA THR A 263 -12.57 -23.21 5.88
C THR A 263 -13.51 -24.39 5.72
N ARG A 264 -13.01 -25.48 5.11
CA ARG A 264 -13.74 -26.74 4.96
C ARG A 264 -12.98 -27.84 5.67
N LYS A 265 -13.69 -28.70 6.39
CA LYS A 265 -13.12 -29.82 7.12
C LYS A 265 -13.47 -31.12 6.41
N PHE A 266 -12.46 -31.93 6.13
CA PHE A 266 -12.63 -33.22 5.48
C PHE A 266 -12.08 -34.35 6.36
N LEU A 267 -12.78 -35.48 6.33
CA LEU A 267 -12.25 -36.76 6.75
C LEU A 267 -11.74 -37.47 5.51
N ILE A 268 -10.47 -37.84 5.50
CA ILE A 268 -9.83 -38.55 4.40
C ILE A 268 -9.25 -39.87 4.93
N THR A 269 -9.50 -40.95 4.20
CA THR A 269 -9.10 -42.31 4.62
C THR A 269 -8.18 -42.93 3.57
N ASN A 270 -7.45 -43.98 3.98
CA ASN A 270 -6.50 -44.72 3.14
C ASN A 270 -5.39 -43.83 2.55
N ILE A 271 -4.82 -42.96 3.36
CA ILE A 271 -3.78 -42.02 2.97
C ILE A 271 -2.39 -42.59 3.25
N THR A 272 -1.58 -42.71 2.22
CA THR A 272 -0.15 -42.98 2.34
C THR A 272 0.66 -41.68 2.42
N GLN A 273 1.90 -41.76 2.90
CA GLN A 273 2.76 -40.59 3.03
C GLN A 273 2.94 -39.79 1.70
N PRO A 274 3.16 -40.43 0.53
CA PRO A 274 3.24 -39.70 -0.74
C PRO A 274 1.97 -38.94 -1.12
N ILE A 275 0.79 -39.49 -0.78
CA ILE A 275 -0.50 -38.83 -1.01
C ILE A 275 -0.63 -37.62 -0.09
N LEU A 276 -0.26 -37.78 1.19
CA LEU A 276 -0.29 -36.68 2.16
C LEU A 276 0.65 -35.54 1.74
N ASP A 277 1.84 -35.86 1.24
CA ASP A 277 2.81 -34.87 0.77
C ASP A 277 2.29 -34.13 -0.48
N ALA A 278 1.58 -34.82 -1.38
CA ALA A 278 0.92 -34.20 -2.53
C ALA A 278 -0.24 -33.25 -2.11
N LEU A 279 -0.97 -33.60 -1.05
CA LEU A 279 -2.07 -32.76 -0.53
C LEU A 279 -1.57 -31.61 0.33
N ARG A 280 -0.44 -31.74 1.02
CA ARG A 280 0.08 -30.77 2.00
C ARG A 280 0.08 -29.31 1.53
N PRO A 281 0.45 -28.96 0.29
CA PRO A 281 0.39 -27.58 -0.21
C PRO A 281 -1.03 -26.98 -0.24
N HIS A 282 -2.06 -27.81 -0.20
CA HIS A 282 -3.47 -27.44 -0.27
C HIS A 282 -4.20 -27.53 1.07
N LEU A 283 -3.48 -27.93 2.13
CA LEU A 283 -4.03 -28.06 3.47
C LEU A 283 -3.61 -26.87 4.33
N LEU A 284 -4.57 -26.29 5.03
CA LEU A 284 -4.31 -25.29 6.06
C LEU A 284 -3.78 -25.95 7.35
N MET A 285 -4.36 -27.09 7.70
CA MET A 285 -4.00 -27.82 8.92
C MET A 285 -4.42 -29.28 8.81
N ILE A 286 -3.67 -30.15 9.47
CA ILE A 286 -4.08 -31.52 9.80
C ILE A 286 -4.56 -31.48 11.25
N ALA A 287 -5.88 -31.60 11.44
CA ALA A 287 -6.50 -31.47 12.77
C ALA A 287 -6.40 -32.74 13.59
N ASN A 288 -6.42 -33.92 12.94
CA ASN A 288 -6.18 -35.21 13.58
C ASN A 288 -5.26 -36.03 12.64
N PRO A 289 -4.03 -36.35 13.05
CA PRO A 289 -3.07 -37.11 12.26
C PRO A 289 -3.20 -38.64 12.41
N ASP A 290 -4.42 -39.16 12.59
CA ASP A 290 -4.65 -40.61 12.60
C ASP A 290 -4.41 -41.20 11.20
N PRO A 291 -3.47 -42.14 11.01
CA PRO A 291 -3.17 -42.73 9.70
C PRO A 291 -4.37 -43.31 8.95
N ASN A 292 -5.37 -43.77 9.68
CA ASN A 292 -6.57 -44.37 9.09
C ASN A 292 -7.69 -43.36 8.84
N ASN A 293 -7.67 -42.21 9.55
CA ASN A 293 -8.74 -41.20 9.52
C ASN A 293 -8.19 -39.78 9.68
N TYR A 294 -7.49 -39.26 8.68
CA TYR A 294 -7.00 -37.89 8.74
C TYR A 294 -8.14 -36.89 8.70
N GLN A 295 -8.19 -35.99 9.68
CA GLN A 295 -9.04 -34.82 9.62
C GLN A 295 -8.21 -33.62 9.15
N VAL A 296 -8.56 -33.05 7.99
CA VAL A 296 -7.82 -31.97 7.39
C VAL A 296 -8.71 -30.74 7.17
N LEU A 297 -8.11 -29.55 7.30
CA LEU A 297 -8.74 -28.29 6.96
C LEU A 297 -8.17 -27.77 5.64
N THR A 298 -9.06 -27.26 4.79
CA THR A 298 -8.75 -26.61 3.54
C THR A 298 -9.41 -25.24 3.48
N GLU A 299 -8.99 -24.42 2.53
CA GLU A 299 -9.75 -23.24 2.13
C GLU A 299 -11.10 -23.63 1.49
N ALA A 300 -11.93 -22.64 1.16
CA ALA A 300 -13.24 -22.82 0.52
C ALA A 300 -13.20 -23.68 -0.76
N ARG A 301 -12.12 -23.61 -1.53
CA ARG A 301 -11.92 -24.44 -2.74
C ARG A 301 -11.94 -25.94 -2.45
N GLY A 302 -11.65 -26.35 -1.21
CA GLY A 302 -11.61 -27.74 -0.79
C GLY A 302 -10.39 -28.49 -1.28
N LEU A 303 -10.50 -29.83 -1.33
CA LEU A 303 -9.43 -30.69 -1.83
C LEU A 303 -9.34 -30.60 -3.36
N PRO A 304 -8.11 -30.57 -3.95
CA PRO A 304 -7.94 -30.48 -5.38
C PRO A 304 -8.41 -31.76 -6.07
N LEU A 305 -9.40 -31.61 -6.97
CA LEU A 305 -10.08 -32.74 -7.63
C LEU A 305 -9.11 -33.62 -8.44
N ASN A 306 -8.12 -33.04 -9.08
CA ASN A 306 -7.09 -33.77 -9.83
C ASN A 306 -6.31 -34.73 -8.92
N ILE A 307 -5.91 -34.30 -7.72
CA ILE A 307 -5.19 -35.14 -6.74
C ILE A 307 -6.15 -36.19 -6.19
N VAL A 308 -7.37 -35.81 -5.81
CA VAL A 308 -8.39 -36.73 -5.29
C VAL A 308 -8.69 -37.84 -6.29
N GLN A 309 -8.83 -37.53 -7.58
CA GLN A 309 -9.08 -38.51 -8.64
C GLN A 309 -7.85 -39.35 -8.97
N GLN A 310 -6.68 -38.74 -9.09
CA GLN A 310 -5.42 -39.44 -9.39
C GLN A 310 -5.09 -40.53 -8.37
N TYR A 311 -5.25 -40.22 -7.09
CA TYR A 311 -4.94 -41.15 -6.00
C TYR A 311 -6.17 -41.88 -5.44
N ARG A 312 -7.35 -41.70 -6.03
CA ARG A 312 -8.62 -42.31 -5.62
C ARG A 312 -8.90 -42.11 -4.12
N ILE A 313 -8.66 -40.89 -3.63
CA ILE A 313 -8.79 -40.53 -2.23
C ILE A 313 -10.27 -40.57 -1.82
N GLN A 314 -10.56 -41.30 -0.76
CA GLN A 314 -11.89 -41.26 -0.14
C GLN A 314 -11.95 -40.05 0.79
N ALA A 315 -12.70 -39.03 0.39
CA ALA A 315 -12.86 -37.81 1.14
C ALA A 315 -14.34 -37.53 1.45
N LYS A 316 -14.64 -37.32 2.72
CA LYS A 316 -15.97 -36.94 3.20
C LYS A 316 -15.90 -35.59 3.87
N GLU A 317 -16.67 -34.60 3.37
CA GLU A 317 -16.79 -33.32 4.05
C GLU A 317 -17.56 -33.48 5.37
N LEU A 318 -16.99 -32.96 6.45
CA LEU A 318 -17.60 -33.00 7.76
C LEU A 318 -18.47 -31.75 7.96
N LEU A 319 -19.71 -31.95 8.32
CA LEU A 319 -20.60 -30.86 8.72
C LEU A 319 -20.25 -30.41 10.14
N GLU A 320 -19.91 -29.15 10.28
CA GLU A 320 -19.62 -28.51 11.56
C GLU A 320 -20.89 -27.84 12.08
N LYS A 321 -21.24 -28.08 13.36
CA LYS A 321 -22.38 -27.40 13.99
C LYS A 321 -22.13 -25.91 14.20
N GLU A 322 -20.88 -25.55 14.42
CA GLU A 322 -20.43 -24.16 14.57
C GLU A 322 -19.47 -23.80 13.45
N LYS A 323 -19.59 -22.58 12.92
CA LYS A 323 -18.68 -22.06 11.91
C LYS A 323 -18.44 -20.57 12.10
N SER A 324 -17.16 -20.16 12.01
CA SER A 324 -16.78 -18.76 12.00
C SER A 324 -16.95 -18.19 10.59
N LEU A 325 -17.65 -17.08 10.48
CA LEU A 325 -17.93 -16.39 9.22
C LEU A 325 -17.51 -14.92 9.35
N PHE A 326 -17.10 -14.32 8.23
CA PHE A 326 -16.73 -12.91 8.14
C PHE A 326 -17.72 -12.20 7.23
N LEU A 327 -18.61 -11.40 7.83
CA LEU A 327 -19.79 -10.83 7.17
C LEU A 327 -19.89 -9.34 7.42
N THR A 328 -20.47 -8.63 6.48
CA THR A 328 -21.01 -7.28 6.75
C THR A 328 -22.26 -7.40 7.63
N LEU A 329 -22.67 -6.31 8.27
CA LEU A 329 -23.90 -6.33 9.08
C LEU A 329 -25.13 -6.69 8.25
N LYS A 330 -25.19 -6.18 7.00
CA LYS A 330 -26.30 -6.49 6.08
C LYS A 330 -26.37 -7.98 5.73
N GLU A 331 -25.25 -8.58 5.38
CA GLU A 331 -25.17 -10.02 5.10
C GLU A 331 -25.56 -10.86 6.33
N ALA A 332 -25.19 -10.41 7.53
CA ALA A 332 -25.53 -11.09 8.77
C ALA A 332 -27.04 -11.05 9.09
N GLU A 333 -27.76 -10.03 8.62
CA GLU A 333 -29.22 -9.96 8.73
C GLU A 333 -29.93 -10.92 7.74
N GLU A 334 -29.38 -11.08 6.53
CA GLU A 334 -29.96 -11.88 5.45
C GLU A 334 -29.65 -13.38 5.57
N LEU A 335 -28.43 -13.73 6.02
CA LEU A 335 -27.89 -15.09 6.00
C LEU A 335 -28.69 -16.12 6.82
N PRO A 336 -29.20 -15.83 8.04
CA PRO A 336 -29.94 -16.80 8.83
C PRO A 336 -31.17 -17.37 8.11
N ASN A 337 -31.88 -16.52 7.38
CA ASN A 337 -33.06 -16.91 6.60
C ASN A 337 -32.68 -17.73 5.36
N GLN A 338 -31.58 -17.38 4.69
CA GLN A 338 -31.12 -18.08 3.47
C GLN A 338 -30.64 -19.49 3.76
N LEU A 339 -29.99 -19.72 4.91
CA LEU A 339 -29.35 -20.99 5.28
C LEU A 339 -30.06 -21.74 6.39
N LEU A 340 -31.17 -21.23 6.92
CA LEU A 340 -31.91 -21.79 8.05
C LEU A 340 -31.00 -22.04 9.26
N LEU A 341 -30.18 -21.04 9.62
CA LEU A 341 -29.32 -21.12 10.79
C LEU A 341 -30.13 -21.00 12.09
N ASP A 342 -29.79 -21.82 13.09
CA ASP A 342 -30.44 -21.72 14.40
C ASP A 342 -30.01 -20.45 15.14
N SER A 343 -28.74 -20.02 14.97
CA SER A 343 -28.28 -18.73 15.47
C SER A 343 -27.07 -18.18 14.70
N LEU A 344 -26.96 -16.85 14.66
CA LEU A 344 -25.81 -16.12 14.16
C LEU A 344 -25.47 -15.00 15.15
N LYS A 345 -24.29 -15.09 15.81
CA LYS A 345 -23.88 -14.13 16.83
C LYS A 345 -22.57 -13.46 16.44
N ARG A 346 -22.47 -12.14 16.63
CA ARG A 346 -21.20 -11.46 16.45
C ARG A 346 -20.18 -11.93 17.46
N ASN A 347 -18.96 -12.13 17.01
CA ASN A 347 -17.82 -12.37 17.88
C ASN A 347 -17.30 -11.01 18.37
N ILE A 348 -17.61 -10.65 19.61
CA ILE A 348 -17.26 -9.37 20.21
C ILE A 348 -16.41 -9.65 21.45
N ASN A 349 -15.22 -9.07 21.50
CA ASN A 349 -14.38 -9.13 22.68
C ASN A 349 -15.00 -8.34 23.84
N SER A 350 -14.99 -8.94 25.03
CA SER A 350 -15.57 -8.32 26.20
C SER A 350 -14.83 -7.01 26.60
N ARG A 351 -15.53 -6.14 27.28
CA ARG A 351 -14.95 -4.92 27.85
C ARG A 351 -13.90 -5.25 28.90
N ARG A 352 -12.88 -4.40 29.03
CA ARG A 352 -11.79 -4.52 30.01
C ARG A 352 -10.91 -5.77 29.86
N THR A 353 -10.93 -6.42 28.70
CA THR A 353 -9.96 -7.46 28.37
C THR A 353 -8.73 -6.76 27.80
N TYR A 354 -7.65 -6.69 28.59
CA TYR A 354 -6.36 -6.17 28.13
C TYR A 354 -5.76 -7.13 27.09
N ASN A 355 -5.22 -6.53 26.05
CA ASN A 355 -4.43 -7.25 25.07
C ASN A 355 -3.21 -6.39 24.69
N ASP A 356 -2.02 -6.92 24.94
CA ASP A 356 -0.73 -6.24 24.75
C ASP A 356 -0.38 -5.95 23.28
N THR A 357 -1.09 -6.54 22.33
CA THR A 357 -0.88 -6.30 20.92
C THR A 357 -1.50 -4.98 20.43
N TYR A 358 -2.48 -4.44 21.19
CA TYR A 358 -3.17 -3.19 20.80
C TYR A 358 -2.55 -1.95 21.42
N PHE A 359 -2.53 -0.89 20.63
CA PHE A 359 -2.09 0.44 21.05
C PHE A 359 -2.91 0.94 22.27
N PRO A 360 -2.29 1.60 23.28
CA PRO A 360 -0.89 2.03 23.36
C PRO A 360 0.03 0.97 24.00
N ASN A 361 -0.38 -0.28 24.10
CA ASN A 361 0.37 -1.37 24.71
C ASN A 361 0.75 -1.08 26.18
N ASN A 362 -0.23 -0.64 26.95
CA ASN A 362 -0.07 -0.25 28.33
C ASN A 362 -1.26 -0.75 29.18
N LEU A 363 -0.98 -1.38 30.32
CA LEU A 363 -1.98 -2.00 31.21
C LEU A 363 -3.07 -1.04 31.72
N ARG A 364 -2.83 0.28 31.67
CA ARG A 364 -3.85 1.28 32.06
C ARG A 364 -4.98 1.38 31.04
N TYR A 365 -4.73 0.95 29.79
CA TYR A 365 -5.70 1.01 28.70
C TYR A 365 -6.16 -0.40 28.37
N ASN A 366 -7.25 -0.83 28.98
CA ASN A 366 -7.85 -2.14 28.71
C ASN A 366 -8.59 -2.12 27.37
N TRP A 367 -7.87 -1.78 26.28
CA TRP A 367 -8.41 -1.71 24.94
C TRP A 367 -8.16 -2.98 24.17
N ASN A 368 -9.10 -3.28 23.29
CA ASN A 368 -9.00 -4.37 22.33
C ASN A 368 -9.64 -3.95 21.00
N GLU A 369 -9.73 -4.87 20.04
CA GLU A 369 -10.21 -4.55 18.69
C GLU A 369 -11.64 -4.06 18.63
N ASP A 370 -12.50 -4.46 19.58
CA ASP A 370 -13.93 -4.13 19.62
C ASP A 370 -14.27 -3.05 20.67
N GLN A 371 -13.40 -2.84 21.63
CA GLN A 371 -13.59 -1.89 22.74
C GLN A 371 -12.37 -0.99 22.85
N PHE A 372 -12.43 0.21 22.29
CA PHE A 372 -11.26 1.09 22.15
C PHE A 372 -11.62 2.55 22.44
N GLY A 373 -10.70 3.29 23.07
CA GLY A 373 -10.87 4.71 23.35
C GLY A 373 -11.69 5.03 24.61
N PRO A 374 -12.05 6.31 24.83
CA PRO A 374 -11.91 7.44 23.90
C PRO A 374 -10.44 7.84 23.65
N LEU A 375 -10.11 8.20 22.40
CA LEU A 375 -8.79 8.64 21.97
C LEU A 375 -8.93 9.90 21.13
N VAL A 376 -8.29 11.00 21.55
CA VAL A 376 -8.26 12.25 20.79
C VAL A 376 -7.18 12.19 19.74
N MET A 377 -7.51 12.56 18.50
CA MET A 377 -6.56 12.65 17.39
C MET A 377 -5.76 13.95 17.53
N PRO A 378 -4.42 13.87 17.65
CA PRO A 378 -3.60 15.05 17.76
C PRO A 378 -3.68 15.95 16.52
N GLU A 379 -3.80 17.24 16.74
CA GLU A 379 -3.88 18.26 15.69
C GLU A 379 -2.68 19.20 15.78
N LYS A 380 -2.18 19.63 14.63
CA LYS A 380 -1.05 20.55 14.53
C LYS A 380 -1.30 21.85 15.31
N GLY A 381 -0.34 22.22 16.18
CA GLY A 381 -0.39 23.44 16.98
C GLY A 381 -1.24 23.32 18.25
N VAL A 382 -1.94 22.19 18.45
CA VAL A 382 -2.69 21.95 19.69
C VAL A 382 -1.74 21.45 20.77
N THR A 383 -1.87 22.01 21.98
CA THR A 383 -1.10 21.63 23.16
C THR A 383 -1.93 20.71 24.05
N VAL A 384 -1.35 19.62 24.49
CA VAL A 384 -1.95 18.70 25.48
C VAL A 384 -1.14 18.70 26.76
N SER A 385 -1.81 18.56 27.90
CA SER A 385 -1.10 18.31 29.16
C SER A 385 -0.54 16.90 29.17
N LEU A 386 0.72 16.75 29.61
CA LEU A 386 1.39 15.47 29.79
C LEU A 386 1.41 15.07 31.25
N ASN A 387 1.16 13.81 31.48
CA ASN A 387 1.26 13.20 32.81
C ASN A 387 1.54 11.69 32.65
N PRO A 388 1.95 10.97 33.69
CA PRO A 388 2.25 9.54 33.62
C PRO A 388 1.08 8.66 33.18
N LYS A 389 -0.17 9.20 33.21
CA LYS A 389 -1.35 8.43 32.75
C LYS A 389 -1.51 8.46 31.24
N ASN A 390 -1.19 9.60 30.58
CA ASN A 390 -1.43 9.78 29.16
C ASN A 390 -0.18 9.77 28.27
N VAL A 391 1.02 9.89 28.83
CA VAL A 391 2.27 9.92 28.06
C VAL A 391 2.44 8.69 27.16
N ALA A 392 1.93 7.53 27.60
CA ALA A 392 1.96 6.30 26.80
C ALA A 392 1.24 6.45 25.44
N LEU A 393 0.20 7.28 25.33
CA LEU A 393 -0.49 7.57 24.08
C LEU A 393 0.37 8.38 23.12
N TYR A 394 1.22 9.27 23.63
CA TYR A 394 1.95 10.25 22.83
C TYR A 394 3.44 9.92 22.69
N LYS A 395 3.95 8.89 23.39
CA LYS A 395 5.37 8.51 23.39
C LYS A 395 5.94 8.43 21.98
N LYS A 396 5.31 7.63 21.08
CA LYS A 396 5.76 7.48 19.71
C LYS A 396 5.68 8.78 18.89
N ILE A 397 4.70 9.63 19.18
CA ILE A 397 4.59 10.94 18.53
C ILE A 397 5.80 11.78 18.89
N ILE A 398 6.07 11.92 20.17
CA ILE A 398 7.15 12.77 20.68
C ILE A 398 8.52 12.27 20.22
N SER A 399 8.81 10.97 20.40
CA SER A 399 10.14 10.40 20.10
C SER A 399 10.32 10.06 18.63
N ASP A 400 9.42 9.25 18.04
CA ASP A 400 9.68 8.61 16.77
C ASP A 400 9.25 9.47 15.57
N TYR A 401 8.18 10.25 15.73
CA TYR A 401 7.61 11.02 14.62
C TYR A 401 8.02 12.49 14.64
N GLU A 402 8.25 13.06 15.82
CA GLU A 402 8.65 14.47 15.96
C GLU A 402 10.10 14.61 16.45
N PHE A 403 10.82 13.48 16.60
CA PHE A 403 12.27 13.38 16.84
C PHE A 403 12.75 14.14 18.06
N ASN A 404 11.98 14.13 19.16
CA ASN A 404 12.42 14.67 20.43
C ASN A 404 12.98 13.53 21.30
N ASP A 405 13.91 13.88 22.15
CA ASP A 405 14.38 12.98 23.21
C ASP A 405 13.36 12.97 24.33
N LEU A 406 12.83 11.78 24.67
CA LEU A 406 11.80 11.61 25.69
C LEU A 406 12.28 10.63 26.76
N GLU A 407 12.43 11.12 27.96
CA GLU A 407 12.74 10.33 29.15
C GLU A 407 11.56 10.36 30.13
N ILE A 408 11.28 9.21 30.72
CA ILE A 408 10.18 9.06 31.71
C ILE A 408 10.79 8.43 32.96
N ASN A 409 10.96 9.24 34.00
CA ASN A 409 11.55 8.83 35.27
C ASN A 409 10.49 8.93 36.39
N GLY A 410 9.80 7.81 36.65
CA GLY A 410 8.65 7.80 37.57
C GLY A 410 7.52 8.72 37.08
N ASP A 411 7.23 9.76 37.86
CA ASP A 411 6.20 10.75 37.53
C ASP A 411 6.75 11.95 36.72
N THR A 412 8.06 12.05 36.56
CA THR A 412 8.69 13.16 35.85
C THR A 412 8.88 12.79 34.36
N ILE A 413 8.35 13.64 33.50
CA ILE A 413 8.49 13.54 32.04
C ILE A 413 9.49 14.61 31.61
N MET A 414 10.52 14.21 30.89
CA MET A 414 11.54 15.12 30.34
C MET A 414 11.52 15.05 28.82
N ILE A 415 11.54 16.20 28.17
CA ILE A 415 11.63 16.32 26.71
C ILE A 415 12.84 17.20 26.37
N ASN A 416 13.78 16.66 25.60
CA ASN A 416 15.04 17.32 25.23
C ASN A 416 15.82 17.83 26.46
N GLY A 417 15.88 17.03 27.52
CA GLY A 417 16.58 17.32 28.76
C GLY A 417 15.89 18.33 29.70
N SER A 418 14.67 18.78 29.40
CA SER A 418 13.88 19.70 30.25
C SER A 418 12.61 19.06 30.75
N PRO A 419 12.18 19.31 32.03
CA PRO A 419 10.90 18.84 32.50
C PRO A 419 9.75 19.40 31.65
N ALA A 420 8.77 18.56 31.33
CA ALA A 420 7.65 18.92 30.48
C ALA A 420 6.34 18.40 31.08
N ASP A 421 5.38 19.30 31.30
CA ASP A 421 4.01 19.02 31.73
C ASP A 421 2.99 19.16 30.60
N SER A 422 3.48 19.52 29.41
CA SER A 422 2.66 19.73 28.21
C SER A 422 3.47 19.47 26.94
N TYR A 423 2.76 19.25 25.84
CA TYR A 423 3.37 19.06 24.53
C TYR A 423 2.51 19.64 23.42
N THR A 424 3.13 20.40 22.51
CA THR A 424 2.49 20.97 21.32
C THR A 424 2.86 20.16 20.09
N PHE A 425 1.86 19.62 19.39
CA PHE A 425 2.07 18.78 18.21
C PHE A 425 2.54 19.60 17.00
N LYS A 426 3.59 19.11 16.31
CA LYS A 426 4.17 19.76 15.13
C LYS A 426 3.39 19.47 13.84
N GLN A 427 2.61 18.38 13.81
CA GLN A 427 1.80 17.95 12.66
C GLN A 427 0.47 17.33 13.09
N GLY A 428 -0.42 17.08 12.13
CA GLY A 428 -1.67 16.37 12.35
C GLY A 428 -1.50 14.85 12.29
N TYR A 429 -2.41 14.13 12.98
CA TYR A 429 -2.38 12.67 13.07
C TYR A 429 -3.73 12.07 12.72
N TYR A 430 -3.69 10.96 12.00
CA TYR A 430 -4.87 10.27 11.48
C TYR A 430 -4.99 8.87 12.10
N TRP A 431 -6.22 8.34 12.09
CA TRP A 431 -6.46 6.96 12.48
C TRP A 431 -6.95 6.14 11.29
N MET A 432 -6.17 5.15 10.93
CA MET A 432 -6.35 4.34 9.73
C MET A 432 -6.80 2.93 10.11
N MET A 433 -7.96 2.49 9.61
CA MET A 433 -8.48 1.16 9.89
C MET A 433 -8.83 0.41 8.60
N GLY A 434 -8.67 -0.92 8.62
CA GLY A 434 -9.18 -1.77 7.56
C GLY A 434 -10.68 -2.00 7.67
N ASP A 435 -11.35 -2.20 6.54
CA ASP A 435 -12.78 -2.54 6.53
C ASP A 435 -13.00 -3.99 7.03
N ASN A 436 -12.05 -4.90 6.80
CA ASN A 436 -12.06 -6.23 7.40
C ASN A 436 -11.58 -6.15 8.87
N ARG A 437 -12.49 -5.83 9.79
CA ARG A 437 -12.22 -5.39 11.16
C ARG A 437 -11.39 -6.37 11.98
N HIS A 438 -11.62 -7.66 11.85
CA HIS A 438 -10.93 -8.70 12.60
C HIS A 438 -9.74 -9.33 11.84
N ARG A 439 -9.50 -8.91 10.59
CA ARG A 439 -8.38 -9.37 9.75
C ARG A 439 -7.58 -8.21 9.17
N SER A 440 -7.42 -7.15 9.93
CA SER A 440 -6.65 -5.99 9.53
C SER A 440 -5.67 -5.60 10.63
N GLU A 441 -4.39 -5.65 10.30
CA GLU A 441 -3.38 -4.94 11.05
C GLU A 441 -3.47 -3.46 10.67
N ASP A 442 -3.80 -2.58 11.63
CA ASP A 442 -4.09 -1.18 11.41
C ASP A 442 -3.76 -0.31 12.64
N SER A 443 -4.23 0.94 12.69
CA SER A 443 -3.91 1.87 13.78
C SER A 443 -4.26 1.35 15.17
N ARG A 444 -5.14 0.38 15.29
CA ARG A 444 -5.41 -0.27 16.59
C ARG A 444 -4.17 -0.99 17.13
N PHE A 445 -3.23 -1.37 16.28
CA PHE A 445 -1.99 -2.06 16.65
C PHE A 445 -0.82 -1.09 16.79
N TRP A 446 -0.55 -0.26 15.78
CA TRP A 446 0.64 0.61 15.79
C TRP A 446 0.39 2.04 16.24
N GLY A 447 -0.87 2.48 16.35
CA GLY A 447 -1.24 3.82 16.77
C GLY A 447 -1.44 4.79 15.62
N PHE A 448 -1.09 6.04 15.85
CA PHE A 448 -1.31 7.16 14.94
C PHE A 448 -0.53 7.06 13.62
N VAL A 449 -1.10 7.61 12.56
CA VAL A 449 -0.43 7.82 11.27
C VAL A 449 -0.17 9.32 11.10
N PRO A 450 1.11 9.75 11.07
CA PRO A 450 1.47 11.15 10.91
C PRO A 450 1.14 11.69 9.51
N GLU A 451 0.92 12.99 9.39
CA GLU A 451 0.63 13.65 8.11
C GLU A 451 1.76 13.48 7.09
N ASP A 452 3.02 13.50 7.51
CA ASP A 452 4.19 13.32 6.64
C ASP A 452 4.31 11.90 6.05
N HIS A 453 3.62 10.91 6.62
CA HIS A 453 3.54 9.54 6.10
C HIS A 453 2.50 9.38 4.99
N ILE A 454 1.60 10.33 4.78
CA ILE A 454 0.57 10.25 3.74
C ILE A 454 1.19 10.28 2.35
N VAL A 455 0.81 9.32 1.49
CA VAL A 455 1.28 9.19 0.11
C VAL A 455 0.28 9.74 -0.88
N GLY A 456 -0.99 9.33 -0.80
CA GLY A 456 -2.00 9.79 -1.75
C GLY A 456 -3.36 9.12 -1.60
N LYS A 457 -4.27 9.48 -2.51
CA LYS A 457 -5.63 8.97 -2.58
C LYS A 457 -5.76 7.96 -3.71
N PRO A 458 -6.14 6.69 -3.46
CA PRO A 458 -6.51 5.79 -4.52
C PRO A 458 -7.82 6.29 -5.15
N VAL A 459 -7.79 6.57 -6.44
CA VAL A 459 -8.92 7.16 -7.15
C VAL A 459 -9.58 6.20 -8.12
N PHE A 460 -8.80 5.23 -8.65
CA PHE A 460 -9.23 4.42 -9.76
C PHE A 460 -8.67 3.00 -9.70
N ILE A 461 -9.49 2.00 -10.03
CA ILE A 461 -9.08 0.61 -10.25
C ILE A 461 -8.97 0.44 -11.76
N TRP A 462 -7.74 0.33 -12.28
CA TRP A 462 -7.54 0.22 -13.72
C TRP A 462 -7.54 -1.24 -14.21
N MET A 463 -7.24 -2.19 -13.32
CA MET A 463 -7.27 -3.64 -13.56
C MET A 463 -7.65 -4.36 -12.27
N SER A 464 -8.29 -5.52 -12.38
CA SER A 464 -8.58 -6.40 -11.24
C SER A 464 -8.46 -7.85 -11.68
N ILE A 465 -7.60 -8.62 -10.99
CA ILE A 465 -7.30 -10.01 -11.33
C ILE A 465 -7.57 -10.88 -10.12
N ASP A 466 -8.50 -11.83 -10.27
CA ASP A 466 -8.71 -12.88 -9.28
C ASP A 466 -7.60 -13.93 -9.35
N GLY A 467 -7.27 -14.54 -8.21
CA GLY A 467 -6.17 -15.52 -8.14
C GLY A 467 -4.79 -14.94 -8.45
N PHE A 468 -4.61 -13.60 -8.34
CA PHE A 468 -3.35 -12.92 -8.67
C PHE A 468 -2.15 -13.49 -7.88
N MET A 469 -2.36 -13.84 -6.61
CA MET A 469 -1.32 -14.40 -5.75
C MET A 469 -1.13 -15.92 -5.92
N ASP A 470 -2.05 -16.60 -6.62
CA ASP A 470 -2.08 -18.06 -6.78
C ASP A 470 -1.37 -18.56 -8.04
N GLY A 471 -0.67 -17.66 -8.76
CA GLY A 471 0.05 -17.93 -9.99
C GLY A 471 -0.78 -17.78 -11.28
N PHE A 472 -0.10 -17.57 -12.39
CA PHE A 472 -0.67 -17.18 -13.69
C PHE A 472 -1.79 -18.11 -14.22
N ARG A 473 -1.76 -19.38 -13.86
CA ARG A 473 -2.78 -20.37 -14.31
C ARG A 473 -4.15 -20.14 -13.67
N ASN A 474 -4.17 -19.47 -12.53
CA ASN A 474 -5.39 -19.19 -11.75
C ASN A 474 -5.92 -17.76 -11.96
N TRP A 475 -5.30 -16.99 -12.85
CA TRP A 475 -5.70 -15.63 -13.11
C TRP A 475 -7.02 -15.56 -13.87
N SER A 476 -7.96 -14.80 -13.34
CA SER A 476 -9.17 -14.41 -14.05
C SER A 476 -9.44 -12.92 -13.87
N ILE A 477 -9.88 -12.24 -14.94
CA ILE A 477 -10.10 -10.80 -14.91
C ILE A 477 -11.53 -10.54 -14.39
N ARG A 478 -11.63 -9.71 -13.33
CA ARG A 478 -12.91 -9.20 -12.82
C ARG A 478 -13.32 -7.98 -13.63
N TRP A 479 -13.92 -8.20 -14.79
CA TRP A 479 -14.27 -7.15 -15.77
C TRP A 479 -15.18 -6.06 -15.22
N GLU A 480 -16.04 -6.38 -14.25
CA GLU A 480 -16.94 -5.43 -13.58
C GLU A 480 -16.19 -4.41 -12.72
N ARG A 481 -14.94 -4.71 -12.34
CA ARG A 481 -14.06 -3.83 -11.55
C ARG A 481 -13.07 -3.05 -12.41
N VAL A 482 -12.86 -3.48 -13.65
CA VAL A 482 -11.90 -2.82 -14.55
C VAL A 482 -12.40 -1.43 -14.93
N PHE A 483 -11.55 -0.42 -14.77
CA PHE A 483 -11.83 0.99 -14.99
C PHE A 483 -13.00 1.52 -14.12
N THR A 484 -12.96 1.22 -12.80
CA THR A 484 -13.93 1.75 -11.83
C THR A 484 -13.29 2.75 -10.87
N THR A 485 -14.07 3.64 -10.29
CA THR A 485 -13.62 4.54 -9.21
C THR A 485 -13.58 3.82 -7.88
N VAL A 486 -12.58 4.13 -7.04
CA VAL A 486 -12.42 3.53 -5.70
C VAL A 486 -13.48 4.03 -4.72
N GLY A 487 -13.76 5.33 -4.72
CA GLY A 487 -14.73 5.96 -3.82
C GLY A 487 -16.06 6.29 -4.52
N GLY A 488 -17.01 6.75 -3.74
CA GLY A 488 -18.32 7.22 -4.21
C GLY A 488 -19.50 6.52 -3.55
N SER A 489 -20.72 6.94 -3.93
CA SER A 489 -21.97 6.32 -3.53
C SER A 489 -22.46 5.29 -4.57
N GLY A 490 -23.36 4.42 -4.18
CA GLY A 490 -23.97 3.42 -5.04
C GLY A 490 -23.00 2.34 -5.54
N LYS A 491 -23.40 1.62 -6.60
CA LYS A 491 -22.57 0.58 -7.21
C LYS A 491 -21.42 1.19 -8.02
N PRO A 492 -20.22 0.54 -8.07
CA PRO A 492 -19.13 0.96 -8.95
C PRO A 492 -19.58 0.98 -10.42
N VAL A 493 -19.26 2.06 -11.13
CA VAL A 493 -19.52 2.19 -12.57
C VAL A 493 -18.19 1.98 -13.30
N SER A 494 -18.18 1.07 -14.26
CA SER A 494 -17.00 0.82 -15.10
C SER A 494 -16.98 1.77 -16.29
N TYR A 495 -15.88 2.51 -16.42
CA TYR A 495 -15.63 3.43 -17.54
C TYR A 495 -14.89 2.76 -18.71
N ARG A 496 -14.76 1.42 -18.72
CA ARG A 496 -13.97 0.68 -19.72
C ARG A 496 -14.38 0.96 -21.16
N TRP A 497 -15.66 1.08 -21.45
CA TRP A 497 -16.15 1.35 -22.80
C TRP A 497 -15.87 2.77 -23.25
N TYR A 498 -15.91 3.75 -22.36
CA TYR A 498 -15.48 5.13 -22.64
C TYR A 498 -13.99 5.18 -22.97
N PHE A 499 -13.16 4.40 -22.25
CA PHE A 499 -11.74 4.30 -22.53
C PHE A 499 -11.45 3.64 -23.89
N VAL A 500 -12.14 2.55 -24.24
CA VAL A 500 -12.04 1.91 -25.56
C VAL A 500 -12.44 2.87 -26.67
N ALA A 501 -13.57 3.57 -26.51
CA ALA A 501 -14.03 4.58 -27.47
C ALA A 501 -12.98 5.70 -27.63
N PHE A 502 -12.40 6.18 -26.53
CA PHE A 502 -11.33 7.20 -26.58
C PHE A 502 -10.11 6.71 -27.37
N ILE A 503 -9.65 5.48 -27.16
CA ILE A 503 -8.52 4.91 -27.92
C ILE A 503 -8.85 4.84 -29.41
N ILE A 504 -10.04 4.37 -29.76
CA ILE A 504 -10.46 4.26 -31.18
C ILE A 504 -10.47 5.66 -31.82
N ILE A 505 -11.09 6.63 -31.17
CA ILE A 505 -11.16 8.02 -31.67
C ILE A 505 -9.75 8.60 -31.83
N TRP A 506 -8.88 8.39 -30.83
CA TRP A 506 -7.49 8.87 -30.89
C TRP A 506 -6.70 8.22 -32.03
N GLN A 507 -6.81 6.91 -32.24
CA GLN A 507 -6.16 6.23 -33.34
C GLN A 507 -6.69 6.69 -34.71
N CYS A 508 -7.99 6.86 -34.84
CA CYS A 508 -8.59 7.43 -36.05
C CYS A 508 -8.10 8.85 -36.35
N ALA A 509 -8.04 9.70 -35.31
CA ALA A 509 -7.52 11.05 -35.45
C ALA A 509 -6.02 11.06 -35.81
N ALA A 510 -5.22 10.23 -35.15
CA ALA A 510 -3.79 10.09 -35.45
C ALA A 510 -3.55 9.57 -36.89
N TRP A 511 -4.35 8.60 -37.34
CA TRP A 511 -4.31 8.11 -38.73
C TRP A 511 -4.68 9.21 -39.73
N TYR A 512 -5.78 9.97 -39.46
CA TYR A 512 -6.19 11.09 -40.30
C TYR A 512 -5.11 12.16 -40.43
N ILE A 513 -4.48 12.57 -39.32
CA ILE A 513 -3.39 13.56 -39.30
C ILE A 513 -2.17 13.07 -40.08
N ARG A 514 -1.79 11.78 -39.97
CA ARG A 514 -0.68 11.21 -40.76
C ARG A 514 -0.99 11.27 -42.26
N ARG A 515 -2.18 10.85 -42.66
CA ARG A 515 -2.61 10.82 -44.05
C ARG A 515 -2.74 12.22 -44.65
N SER A 516 -3.11 13.22 -43.83
CA SER A 516 -3.16 14.64 -44.23
C SER A 516 -1.77 15.26 -44.45
N LYS A 517 -0.71 14.72 -43.82
CA LYS A 517 0.68 15.18 -44.01
C LYS A 517 1.40 14.48 -45.16
N GLU A 518 0.87 13.41 -45.69
CA GLU A 518 1.38 12.67 -46.85
C GLU A 518 0.77 13.17 -48.18
N LYS A 519 -0.28 13.98 -48.10
CA LYS A 519 -0.83 14.77 -49.23
C LYS A 519 -0.27 16.18 -49.22
#